data_30abeadc3907965ebf1153b22dde999a
#
_entry.id   30abeadc3907965ebf1153b22dde999a
#
_cell.length_a   1.000
_cell.length_b   1.000
_cell.length_c   1.000
_cell.angle_alpha   90.00
_cell.angle_beta   90.00
_cell.angle_gamma   90.00
#
_symmetry.space_group_name_H-M   'P 1'
#
loop_
_entity.id
_entity.type
_entity.pdbx_description
1 polymer ?
#
loop_
_entity_poly.entity_id
_entity_poly.type
_entity_poly.pdbx_seq_one_letter_code
_entity_poly.pdbx_strand_id
1 'polypeptide(L)'
;MIRRAVSGLAVALVVLLSSSAGWALKASPTEILADADRFDGKLVTLTGQVTKLKPRVSQKGNPYYTFDLHDGRRGITVFSFGKPPCNEGVPATVEGHFQKVKRQGRNTFHNQVDATTVVCR
;
A
#
# COMPACT_ATOMS: atom_id res chain seq x y z
N MET A 1 -48.98 3.58 -15.75
CA MET A 1 -48.83 3.56 -15.16
C MET A 1 -48.01 3.14 -14.49
N ILE A 2 -47.66 3.14 -14.23
CA ILE A 2 -47.12 2.68 -13.51
C ILE A 2 -45.87 2.60 -13.49
N ARG A 3 -45.36 3.19 -13.68
CA ARG A 3 -44.50 3.32 -13.56
C ARG A 3 -43.58 2.96 -13.14
N ARG A 4 -43.49 2.53 -13.15
CA ARG A 4 -42.91 1.85 -12.77
C ARG A 4 -41.66 1.83 -13.11
N ALA A 5 -41.37 1.95 -13.86
CA ALA A 5 -40.13 2.02 -14.40
C ALA A 5 -39.21 2.52 -13.40
N VAL A 6 -39.69 3.29 -12.76
CA VAL A 6 -39.00 3.83 -11.83
C VAL A 6 -38.23 3.01 -10.99
N SER A 7 -38.73 1.97 -10.67
CA SER A 7 -38.04 1.16 -9.77
C SER A 7 -36.67 0.80 -10.27
N GLY A 8 -36.52 0.66 -11.44
CA GLY A 8 -35.28 0.23 -11.95
C GLY A 8 -34.20 1.15 -11.60
N LEU A 9 -34.57 2.35 -11.45
CA LEU A 9 -33.62 3.27 -11.16
C LEU A 9 -33.00 3.08 -9.90
N ALA A 10 -33.71 2.86 -8.97
CA ALA A 10 -33.24 2.78 -7.65
C ALA A 10 -32.15 1.76 -7.56
N VAL A 11 -32.30 0.75 -8.24
CA VAL A 11 -31.37 -0.32 -8.21
C VAL A 11 -30.01 0.07 -8.68
N ALA A 12 -29.99 0.76 -9.72
CA ALA A 12 -28.75 1.13 -10.29
C ALA A 12 -27.94 1.97 -9.34
N LEU A 13 -28.63 2.77 -8.65
CA LEU A 13 -28.00 3.62 -7.77
C LEU A 13 -27.21 2.93 -6.74
N VAL A 14 -27.77 1.98 -6.17
CA VAL A 14 -27.12 1.24 -5.14
C VAL A 14 -25.82 0.66 -5.57
N VAL A 15 -25.78 0.19 -6.72
CA VAL A 15 -24.57 -0.43 -7.21
C VAL A 15 -23.43 0.53 -7.26
N LEU A 16 -23.70 1.73 -7.64
CA LEU A 16 -22.65 2.69 -7.74
C LEU A 16 -21.94 2.95 -6.45
N LEU A 17 -22.66 2.98 -5.41
CA LEU A 17 -22.09 3.28 -4.13
C LEU A 17 -21.06 2.28 -3.72
N SER A 18 -21.33 1.05 -3.95
CA SER A 18 -20.42 0.04 -3.48
C SER A 18 -19.12 0.02 -4.24
N SER A 19 -19.12 0.47 -5.45
CA SER A 19 -17.90 0.38 -6.24
C SER A 19 -16.86 1.41 -5.88
N SER A 20 -17.18 2.40 -5.11
CA SER A 20 -16.21 3.43 -4.82
C SER A 20 -15.30 3.15 -3.66
N ALA A 21 -15.51 2.08 -2.95
CA ALA A 21 -14.77 1.87 -1.73
C ALA A 21 -13.47 1.13 -1.91
N GLY A 22 -12.41 1.81 -1.63
CA GLY A 22 -11.17 1.17 -1.27
C GLY A 22 -10.48 0.17 -2.19
N TRP A 23 -10.45 0.39 -3.42
CA TRP A 23 -9.73 -0.51 -4.32
C TRP A 23 -8.28 -0.11 -4.42
N ALA A 24 -7.38 -1.05 -4.15
CA ALA A 24 -5.96 -0.80 -4.29
C ALA A 24 -5.55 -0.93 -5.76
N LEU A 25 -4.63 -0.09 -6.17
CA LEU A 25 -4.07 -0.13 -7.52
C LEU A 25 -2.91 -1.12 -7.53
N LYS A 26 -2.96 -2.07 -8.44
CA LYS A 26 -1.84 -2.99 -8.62
C LYS A 26 -0.74 -2.31 -9.39
N ALA A 27 0.46 -2.32 -8.84
CA ALA A 27 1.61 -1.74 -9.51
C ALA A 27 2.89 -2.37 -8.95
N SER A 28 3.94 -2.40 -9.75
CA SER A 28 5.23 -2.87 -9.29
C SER A 28 6.00 -1.72 -8.63
N PRO A 29 6.99 -2.03 -7.79
CA PRO A 29 7.90 -1.01 -7.30
C PRO A 29 8.48 -0.14 -8.40
N THR A 30 8.89 -0.75 -9.51
CA THR A 30 9.45 -0.01 -10.65
C THR A 30 8.44 0.97 -11.24
N GLU A 31 7.20 0.54 -11.41
CA GLU A 31 6.15 1.41 -11.95
C GLU A 31 5.86 2.60 -11.05
N ILE A 32 5.75 2.34 -9.76
CA ILE A 32 5.47 3.41 -8.81
C ILE A 32 6.59 4.44 -8.79
N LEU A 33 7.83 3.97 -8.75
CA LEU A 33 8.98 4.87 -8.71
C LEU A 33 9.17 5.65 -10.00
N ALA A 34 8.73 5.09 -11.12
CA ALA A 34 8.83 5.78 -12.40
C ALA A 34 7.79 6.89 -12.55
N ASP A 35 6.72 6.84 -11.76
CA ASP A 35 5.63 7.81 -11.88
C ASP A 35 5.06 8.12 -10.50
N ALA A 36 5.94 8.56 -9.61
CA ALA A 36 5.59 8.75 -8.21
C ALA A 36 4.44 9.72 -7.99
N ASP A 37 4.35 10.76 -8.78
CA ASP A 37 3.26 11.74 -8.62
C ASP A 37 1.90 11.11 -8.85
N ARG A 38 1.83 10.18 -9.77
CA ARG A 38 0.56 9.52 -10.09
C ARG A 38 0.07 8.66 -8.94
N PHE A 39 0.99 8.04 -8.21
CA PHE A 39 0.64 7.12 -7.14
C PHE A 39 0.62 7.77 -5.76
N ASP A 40 1.03 9.02 -5.66
CA ASP A 40 1.14 9.69 -4.36
C ASP A 40 -0.20 9.73 -3.64
N GLY A 41 -0.23 9.24 -2.41
CA GLY A 41 -1.44 9.16 -1.60
C GLY A 41 -2.38 8.02 -1.95
N LYS A 42 -2.05 7.21 -2.93
CA LYS A 42 -2.93 6.13 -3.37
C LYS A 42 -2.69 4.85 -2.59
N LEU A 43 -3.74 4.07 -2.45
CA LEU A 43 -3.64 2.73 -1.91
C LEU A 43 -3.14 1.82 -3.04
N VAL A 44 -2.04 1.15 -2.81
CA VAL A 44 -1.41 0.29 -3.82
C VAL A 44 -1.21 -1.12 -3.30
N THR A 45 -1.21 -2.08 -4.22
CA THR A 45 -0.86 -3.47 -3.94
C THR A 45 0.34 -3.81 -4.81
N LEU A 46 1.40 -4.27 -4.18
CA LEU A 46 2.62 -4.62 -4.90
C LEU A 46 3.23 -5.91 -4.36
N THR A 47 3.96 -6.60 -5.22
CA THR A 47 4.64 -7.84 -4.86
C THR A 47 6.12 -7.72 -5.16
N GLY A 48 6.91 -8.50 -4.46
CA GLY A 48 8.34 -8.53 -4.67
C GLY A 48 9.01 -9.38 -3.62
N GLN A 49 10.32 -9.24 -3.50
CA GLN A 49 11.09 -9.94 -2.49
C GLN A 49 11.47 -8.99 -1.37
N VAL A 50 11.44 -9.47 -0.15
CA VAL A 50 11.83 -8.70 1.03
C VAL A 50 13.35 -8.61 1.08
N THR A 51 13.88 -7.40 1.05
CA THR A 51 15.31 -7.16 1.18
C THR A 51 15.56 -6.08 2.23
N LYS A 52 16.73 -6.05 2.79
CA LYS A 52 17.14 -5.04 3.79
C LYS A 52 16.15 -4.92 4.95
N LEU A 53 15.71 -6.04 5.46
CA LEU A 53 14.76 -6.07 6.57
C LEU A 53 15.40 -5.53 7.85
N LYS A 54 14.74 -4.56 8.49
CA LYS A 54 15.22 -3.95 9.71
C LYS A 54 14.11 -3.84 10.74
N PRO A 55 14.06 -4.76 11.72
CA PRO A 55 13.18 -4.61 12.86
C PRO A 55 13.69 -3.47 13.73
N ARG A 56 12.76 -2.65 14.23
CA ARG A 56 13.13 -1.49 15.04
C ARG A 56 12.15 -1.28 16.18
N VAL A 57 12.52 -0.42 17.09
CA VAL A 57 11.65 -0.01 18.20
C VAL A 57 11.68 1.51 18.26
N SER A 58 10.50 2.12 18.35
CA SER A 58 10.40 3.56 18.43
C SER A 58 10.83 4.06 19.81
N GLN A 59 10.97 5.38 19.94
CA GLN A 59 11.32 5.99 21.23
C GLN A 59 10.30 5.67 22.31
N LYS A 60 9.06 5.43 21.94
CA LYS A 60 8.01 5.09 22.90
C LYS A 60 7.93 3.59 23.18
N GLY A 61 8.84 2.81 22.60
CA GLY A 61 8.86 1.37 22.83
C GLY A 61 7.97 0.56 21.92
N ASN A 62 7.45 1.15 20.86
CA ASN A 62 6.57 0.43 19.93
C ASN A 62 7.38 -0.21 18.81
N PRO A 63 7.18 -1.50 18.55
CA PRO A 63 7.90 -2.16 17.47
C PRO A 63 7.38 -1.72 16.12
N TYR A 64 8.29 -1.61 15.17
CA TYR A 64 7.98 -1.40 13.77
C TYR A 64 9.10 -1.99 12.93
N TYR A 65 8.91 -2.06 11.64
CA TYR A 65 9.96 -2.56 10.77
C TYR A 65 9.91 -1.87 9.42
N THR A 66 11.05 -1.88 8.76
CA THR A 66 11.16 -1.40 7.39
C THR A 66 11.86 -2.45 6.55
N PHE A 67 11.59 -2.45 5.29
CA PHE A 67 12.32 -3.27 4.32
C PHE A 67 12.16 -2.65 2.94
N ASP A 68 12.97 -3.12 2.00
CA ASP A 68 12.78 -2.77 0.61
C ASP A 68 12.10 -3.95 -0.06
N LEU A 69 11.02 -3.66 -0.79
CA LEU A 69 10.34 -4.66 -1.60
C LEU A 69 10.88 -4.52 -3.01
N HIS A 70 11.56 -5.55 -3.49
CA HIS A 70 12.31 -5.51 -4.74
C HIS A 70 11.65 -6.36 -5.81
N ASP A 71 11.41 -5.78 -6.98
CA ASP A 71 10.72 -6.48 -8.06
C ASP A 71 11.68 -7.07 -9.11
N GLY A 72 12.96 -7.09 -8.81
CA GLY A 72 13.98 -7.55 -9.75
C GLY A 72 14.66 -6.41 -10.50
N ARG A 73 14.06 -5.25 -10.51
CA ARG A 73 14.62 -4.06 -11.15
C ARG A 73 14.87 -2.93 -10.16
N ARG A 74 13.88 -2.62 -9.34
CA ARG A 74 13.98 -1.56 -8.34
C ARG A 74 13.34 -2.00 -7.04
N GLY A 75 13.76 -1.39 -5.94
CA GLY A 75 13.18 -1.63 -4.63
C GLY A 75 12.51 -0.39 -4.10
N ILE A 76 11.42 -0.56 -3.37
CA ILE A 76 10.70 0.52 -2.75
C ILE A 76 10.65 0.29 -1.24
N THR A 77 10.84 1.33 -0.46
CA THR A 77 10.83 1.21 1.00
C THR A 77 9.41 0.99 1.50
N VAL A 78 9.26 0.00 2.37
CA VAL A 78 8.00 -0.32 3.03
C VAL A 78 8.19 -0.12 4.53
N PHE A 79 7.21 0.52 5.15
CA PHE A 79 7.15 0.72 6.60
C PHE A 79 5.89 0.05 7.13
N SER A 80 6.00 -0.64 8.27
CA SER A 80 4.83 -1.22 8.92
C SER A 80 5.04 -1.30 10.42
N PHE A 81 3.95 -1.22 11.16
CA PHE A 81 3.99 -1.38 12.61
C PHE A 81 4.03 -2.85 12.98
N GLY A 82 4.56 -3.14 14.15
CA GLY A 82 4.58 -4.48 14.69
C GLY A 82 5.87 -5.21 14.38
N LYS A 83 5.81 -6.52 14.48
CA LYS A 83 6.96 -7.39 14.18
C LYS A 83 6.90 -7.87 12.75
N PRO A 84 8.04 -8.02 12.08
CA PRO A 84 8.03 -8.50 10.71
C PRO A 84 7.42 -9.90 10.61
N PRO A 85 6.45 -10.09 9.72
CA PRO A 85 5.90 -11.43 9.49
C PRO A 85 6.75 -12.26 8.53
N CYS A 86 7.69 -11.61 7.84
CA CYS A 86 8.50 -12.24 6.80
C CYS A 86 9.96 -12.25 7.17
N ASN A 87 10.68 -13.21 6.66
CA ASN A 87 12.14 -13.21 6.73
C ASN A 87 12.69 -12.52 5.49
N GLU A 88 13.94 -12.09 5.59
CA GLU A 88 14.60 -11.50 4.45
C GLU A 88 14.75 -12.52 3.31
N GLY A 89 14.55 -12.07 2.09
CA GLY A 89 14.69 -12.91 0.90
C GLY A 89 13.43 -13.59 0.44
N VAL A 90 12.35 -13.56 1.22
CA VAL A 90 11.12 -14.25 0.82
C VAL A 90 10.21 -13.35 -0.01
N PRO A 91 9.38 -13.95 -0.86
CA PRO A 91 8.38 -13.17 -1.59
C PRO A 91 7.29 -12.65 -0.65
N ALA A 92 6.80 -11.48 -0.94
CA ALA A 92 5.73 -10.87 -0.15
C ALA A 92 4.81 -10.05 -1.02
N THR A 93 3.57 -9.91 -0.56
CA THR A 93 2.58 -9.01 -1.13
C THR A 93 2.29 -7.94 -0.10
N VAL A 94 2.36 -6.68 -0.51
CA VAL A 94 2.16 -5.53 0.37
C VAL A 94 0.99 -4.70 -0.13
N GLU A 95 0.12 -4.32 0.78
CA GLU A 95 -0.91 -3.33 0.49
C GLU A 95 -0.73 -2.17 1.44
N GLY A 96 -0.75 -0.97 0.92
CA GLY A 96 -0.58 0.22 1.74
C GLY A 96 -0.63 1.49 0.91
N HIS A 97 -0.49 2.61 1.59
CA HIS A 97 -0.52 3.91 0.92
C HIS A 97 0.89 4.33 0.52
N PHE A 98 1.06 4.65 -0.75
CA PHE A 98 2.32 5.18 -1.22
C PHE A 98 2.38 6.67 -0.90
N GLN A 99 3.51 7.11 -0.38
CA GLN A 99 3.77 8.52 -0.13
C GLN A 99 5.06 8.94 -0.80
N LYS A 100 4.95 9.89 -1.71
CA LYS A 100 6.13 10.41 -2.37
C LYS A 100 7.03 11.12 -1.38
N VAL A 101 6.44 11.85 -0.45
CA VAL A 101 7.15 12.53 0.63
C VAL A 101 6.38 12.33 1.92
N LYS A 102 7.06 11.83 2.94
CA LYS A 102 6.47 11.64 4.26
C LYS A 102 7.31 12.37 5.28
N ARG A 103 6.69 13.25 6.04
CA ARG A 103 7.36 13.97 7.13
C ARG A 103 6.89 13.43 8.46
N GLN A 104 7.85 13.10 9.31
CA GLN A 104 7.55 12.58 10.63
C GLN A 104 8.56 13.15 11.61
N GLY A 105 8.11 14.09 12.45
CA GLY A 105 9.01 14.81 13.33
C GLY A 105 10.00 15.61 12.50
N ARG A 106 11.27 15.39 12.75
CA ARG A 106 12.34 16.05 12.01
C ARG A 106 12.76 15.31 10.76
N ASN A 107 12.21 14.13 10.57
CA ASN A 107 12.63 13.27 9.48
C ASN A 107 11.74 13.42 8.26
N THR A 108 12.34 13.36 7.09
CA THR A 108 11.63 13.34 5.83
C THR A 108 12.01 12.08 5.09
N PHE A 109 11.00 11.33 4.67
CA PHE A 109 11.19 10.11 3.92
C PHE A 109 10.62 10.29 2.53
N HIS A 110 11.26 9.68 1.55
CA HIS A 110 10.84 9.78 0.15
C HIS A 110 10.47 8.42 -0.38
N ASN A 111 9.40 8.38 -1.17
CA ASN A 111 8.99 7.16 -1.89
C ASN A 111 8.81 5.95 -0.97
N GLN A 112 7.92 6.07 -0.02
CA GLN A 112 7.68 5.04 0.97
C GLN A 112 6.24 4.54 0.91
N VAL A 113 6.07 3.23 1.09
CA VAL A 113 4.75 2.63 1.25
C VAL A 113 4.50 2.39 2.72
N ASP A 114 3.45 3.00 3.26
CA ASP A 114 3.02 2.74 4.62
C ASP A 114 2.04 1.57 4.56
N ALA A 115 2.52 0.39 4.92
CA ALA A 115 1.76 -0.83 4.73
C ALA A 115 0.63 -0.98 5.74
N THR A 116 -0.53 -1.40 5.24
CA THR A 116 -1.63 -1.84 6.08
C THR A 116 -1.59 -3.35 6.23
N THR A 117 -1.12 -4.05 5.21
CA THR A 117 -0.92 -5.50 5.30
C THR A 117 0.37 -5.90 4.60
N VAL A 118 1.02 -6.90 5.16
CA VAL A 118 2.20 -7.53 4.57
C VAL A 118 1.98 -9.03 4.67
N VAL A 119 1.91 -9.71 3.53
CA VAL A 119 1.67 -11.14 3.48
C VAL A 119 2.86 -11.83 2.82
N CYS A 120 3.47 -12.75 3.55
CA CYS A 120 4.60 -13.52 3.04
C CYS A 120 4.10 -14.76 2.32
N ARG A 121 4.85 -15.20 1.38
CA ARG A 121 4.49 -16.41 0.64
C ARG A 121 5.42 -17.55 0.90
#